data_2fc092b58372212844e0771540d5b545
#
_entry.id   2fc092b58372212844e0771540d5b545
#
_cell.length_a   1.000
_cell.length_b   1.000
_cell.length_c   1.000
_cell.angle_alpha   90.00
_cell.angle_beta   90.00
_cell.angle_gamma   90.00
#
_symmetry.space_group_name_H-M   'P 1'
#
loop_
_entity.id
_entity.type
_entity.pdbx_description
1 polymer ?
#
loop_
_entity_poly.entity_id
_entity_poly.type
_entity_poly.pdbx_seq_one_letter_code
_entity_poly.pdbx_strand_id
1 'polypeptide(L)'
;VTGNFPIGFFIWRYSQETPFVNIRADVYGRKGELIGNKDIYAPIPNQLLMDWLKKLHDKAGKRIAYLRMLGSDIQNNNGVFITNTPSPSDLKQRKTCDITIKNLYGIAVYFAVRHVIEATWLNDRDQYNFPSNEWIDDTDFQNDCLAYTLFSGQLRVNSSGNENHWIPFTEAEVGARDAFKSHVISDYISGKNRPKIEAAFFTEPKDNTKPLCFSTEALEVFNAGRELWKYYHLQEDSNPDASLYDIKMYFQGTKTLKSGKIHMNPDSDDEQYTALMKNLRDSLRELAKCIEPKIYQYGFLK
;
A
#
# COMPACT_ATOMS: atom_id res chain seq x y z
N VAL A 1 -30.56 -3.77 15.17
CA VAL A 1 -29.15 -4.15 15.09
C VAL A 1 -28.48 -3.14 14.18
N THR A 2 -27.75 -2.23 14.76
CA THR A 2 -27.01 -1.20 14.05
C THR A 2 -25.61 -1.74 13.82
N GLY A 3 -25.30 -2.12 12.61
CA GLY A 3 -23.96 -2.49 12.23
C GLY A 3 -23.90 -3.81 11.44
N ASN A 4 -22.89 -3.92 10.61
CA ASN A 4 -22.59 -5.12 9.83
C ASN A 4 -21.59 -6.00 10.62
N PHE A 5 -21.90 -6.33 11.87
CA PHE A 5 -21.06 -7.24 12.64
C PHE A 5 -21.47 -8.69 12.37
N PRO A 6 -20.51 -9.58 12.09
CA PRO A 6 -20.80 -11.00 12.01
C PRO A 6 -21.22 -11.51 13.39
N ILE A 7 -22.17 -12.43 13.39
CA ILE A 7 -22.57 -13.16 14.59
C ILE A 7 -22.17 -14.61 14.37
N GLY A 8 -21.29 -15.11 15.22
CA GLY A 8 -20.89 -16.52 15.21
C GLY A 8 -21.62 -17.32 16.25
N PHE A 9 -22.05 -18.53 15.91
CA PHE A 9 -22.54 -19.50 16.83
C PHE A 9 -21.52 -20.63 16.96
N PHE A 10 -21.12 -20.94 18.21
CA PHE A 10 -20.12 -21.95 18.49
C PHE A 10 -20.71 -23.00 19.44
N ILE A 11 -20.41 -24.26 19.16
CA ILE A 11 -20.74 -25.37 20.06
C ILE A 11 -19.44 -25.87 20.68
N TRP A 12 -19.28 -25.72 21.98
CA TRP A 12 -18.12 -26.14 22.72
C TRP A 12 -18.33 -27.50 23.38
N ARG A 13 -17.34 -28.40 23.22
CA ARG A 13 -17.28 -29.64 24.03
C ARG A 13 -16.29 -29.42 25.16
N TYR A 14 -16.76 -29.55 26.39
CA TYR A 14 -15.92 -29.37 27.58
C TYR A 14 -14.89 -30.50 27.79
N SER A 15 -15.06 -31.67 27.16
CA SER A 15 -14.27 -32.88 27.44
C SER A 15 -13.05 -33.13 26.56
N GLN A 16 -12.72 -32.22 25.67
CA GLN A 16 -11.54 -32.36 24.76
C GLN A 16 -10.78 -31.07 24.64
N GLU A 17 -9.64 -30.96 25.31
CA GLU A 17 -8.64 -29.91 25.16
C GLU A 17 -7.71 -30.20 23.98
N THR A 18 -8.22 -30.41 22.79
CA THR A 18 -7.37 -30.47 21.59
C THR A 18 -7.32 -29.10 20.94
N PRO A 19 -6.12 -28.49 20.79
CA PRO A 19 -6.01 -27.25 20.03
C PRO A 19 -6.56 -27.47 18.62
N PHE A 20 -7.40 -26.57 18.14
CA PHE A 20 -7.86 -26.65 16.76
C PHE A 20 -6.72 -26.18 15.82
N VAL A 21 -6.63 -26.77 14.65
CA VAL A 21 -5.71 -26.35 13.58
C VAL A 21 -6.44 -25.44 12.62
N ASN A 22 -7.66 -25.81 12.25
CA ASN A 22 -8.56 -24.98 11.45
C ASN A 22 -10.02 -25.33 11.80
N ILE A 23 -10.90 -24.38 11.51
CA ILE A 23 -12.35 -24.53 11.61
C ILE A 23 -12.94 -24.08 10.28
N ARG A 24 -13.77 -24.92 9.68
CA ARG A 24 -14.57 -24.54 8.52
C ARG A 24 -15.87 -23.93 8.98
N ALA A 25 -16.17 -22.72 8.52
CA ALA A 25 -17.39 -22.00 8.85
C ALA A 25 -18.22 -21.75 7.59
N ASP A 26 -19.52 -21.96 7.68
CA ASP A 26 -20.46 -21.52 6.65
C ASP A 26 -20.77 -20.04 6.86
N VAL A 27 -20.71 -19.27 5.78
CA VAL A 27 -20.98 -17.83 5.80
C VAL A 27 -22.32 -17.56 5.14
N TYR A 28 -23.23 -16.95 5.90
CA TYR A 28 -24.58 -16.61 5.45
C TYR A 28 -24.75 -15.11 5.28
N GLY A 29 -25.47 -14.72 4.24
CA GLY A 29 -25.87 -13.35 3.99
C GLY A 29 -27.01 -12.86 4.90
N ARG A 30 -27.41 -11.62 4.71
CA ARG A 30 -28.45 -10.98 5.54
C ARG A 30 -29.83 -11.63 5.43
N LYS A 31 -30.12 -12.32 4.33
CA LYS A 31 -31.38 -13.01 4.08
C LYS A 31 -31.33 -14.50 4.46
N GLY A 32 -30.21 -14.94 5.03
CA GLY A 32 -30.01 -16.35 5.40
C GLY A 32 -29.55 -17.23 4.23
N GLU A 33 -29.19 -16.64 3.09
CA GLU A 33 -28.59 -17.37 1.96
C GLU A 33 -27.14 -17.76 2.28
N LEU A 34 -26.73 -18.97 1.91
CA LEU A 34 -25.33 -19.39 2.00
C LEU A 34 -24.51 -18.62 0.96
N ILE A 35 -23.55 -17.79 1.43
CA ILE A 35 -22.62 -17.05 0.56
C ILE A 35 -21.45 -17.94 0.17
N GLY A 36 -20.97 -18.78 1.09
CA GLY A 36 -19.86 -19.68 0.87
C GLY A 36 -19.30 -20.25 2.17
N ASN A 37 -18.15 -20.87 2.09
CA ASN A 37 -17.42 -21.40 3.23
C ASN A 37 -16.11 -20.65 3.44
N LYS A 38 -15.67 -20.59 4.69
CA LYS A 38 -14.43 -19.97 5.10
C LYS A 38 -13.68 -20.88 6.06
N ASP A 39 -12.41 -21.09 5.81
CA ASP A 39 -11.54 -21.78 6.76
C ASP A 39 -10.86 -20.75 7.67
N ILE A 40 -11.02 -20.92 8.97
CA ILE A 40 -10.40 -20.11 10.01
C ILE A 40 -9.25 -20.92 10.59
N TYR A 41 -8.02 -20.45 10.41
CA TYR A 41 -6.82 -21.14 10.87
C TYR A 41 -6.39 -20.64 12.25
N ALA A 42 -5.89 -21.55 13.09
CA ALA A 42 -5.22 -21.13 14.31
C ALA A 42 -3.94 -20.35 13.97
N PRO A 43 -3.71 -19.20 14.59
CA PRO A 43 -2.49 -18.44 14.33
C PRO A 43 -1.27 -19.23 14.81
N ILE A 44 -0.26 -19.36 13.97
CA ILE A 44 1.02 -19.96 14.35
C ILE A 44 1.86 -18.87 15.01
N PRO A 45 2.32 -19.05 16.26
CA PRO A 45 3.17 -18.06 16.93
C PRO A 45 4.40 -17.70 16.09
N ASN A 46 4.74 -16.42 16.02
CA ASN A 46 5.85 -15.85 15.24
C ASN A 46 5.75 -16.06 13.71
N GLN A 47 4.60 -16.43 13.19
CA GLN A 47 4.33 -16.59 11.76
C GLN A 47 3.19 -15.68 11.28
N LEU A 48 2.99 -14.56 11.91
CA LEU A 48 2.05 -13.53 11.47
C LEU A 48 2.74 -12.55 10.52
N LEU A 49 1.94 -11.89 9.68
CA LEU A 49 2.44 -10.84 8.79
C LEU A 49 3.17 -9.73 9.56
N MET A 50 2.74 -9.42 10.78
CA MET A 50 3.44 -8.45 11.64
C MET A 50 4.84 -8.91 12.07
N ASP A 51 5.06 -10.21 12.21
CA ASP A 51 6.39 -10.74 12.53
C ASP A 51 7.32 -10.67 11.31
N TRP A 52 6.76 -10.84 10.11
CA TRP A 52 7.48 -10.60 8.87
C TRP A 52 7.84 -9.12 8.73
N LEU A 53 6.90 -8.19 8.97
CA LEU A 53 7.16 -6.76 8.90
C LEU A 53 8.27 -6.30 9.84
N LYS A 54 8.40 -6.90 11.03
CA LYS A 54 9.50 -6.61 11.97
C LYS A 54 10.89 -6.84 11.34
N LYS A 55 11.02 -7.78 10.41
CA LYS A 55 12.28 -8.04 9.70
C LYS A 55 12.62 -6.96 8.65
N LEU A 56 11.64 -6.17 8.23
CA LEU A 56 11.83 -5.07 7.29
C LEU A 56 12.35 -3.79 7.96
N HIS A 57 12.38 -3.72 9.29
CA HIS A 57 12.82 -2.51 9.97
C HIS A 57 14.29 -2.20 9.68
N ASP A 58 14.54 -1.04 9.07
CA ASP A 58 15.87 -0.46 8.88
C ASP A 58 15.97 0.84 9.68
N LYS A 59 16.81 0.82 10.72
CA LYS A 59 17.07 1.98 11.59
C LYS A 59 18.30 2.77 11.19
N ALA A 60 19.10 2.25 10.28
CA ALA A 60 20.39 2.84 9.89
C ALA A 60 20.30 3.67 8.61
N GLY A 61 19.32 3.41 7.74
CA GLY A 61 19.14 4.11 6.49
C GLY A 61 18.53 5.51 6.64
N LYS A 62 18.78 6.41 5.66
CA LYS A 62 18.09 7.69 5.56
C LYS A 62 16.59 7.40 5.34
N ARG A 63 15.75 7.88 6.25
CA ARG A 63 14.30 7.72 6.15
C ARG A 63 13.73 8.62 5.07
N ILE A 64 12.89 8.05 4.20
CA ILE A 64 12.17 8.76 3.13
C ILE A 64 10.68 8.91 3.41
N ALA A 65 10.11 8.11 4.29
CA ALA A 65 8.74 8.22 4.81
C ALA A 65 8.54 7.27 6.00
N TYR A 66 7.30 7.19 6.46
CA TYR A 66 6.82 6.24 7.46
C TYR A 66 5.69 5.40 6.90
N LEU A 67 5.78 4.09 7.08
CA LEU A 67 4.61 3.23 7.00
C LEU A 67 3.87 3.29 8.34
N ARG A 68 2.64 3.76 8.36
CA ARG A 68 1.77 3.59 9.52
C ARG A 68 1.19 2.18 9.49
N MET A 69 1.40 1.46 10.58
CA MET A 69 0.87 0.13 10.79
C MET A 69 -0.25 0.23 11.82
N LEU A 70 -1.45 -0.20 11.50
CA LEU A 70 -2.41 -0.58 12.53
C LEU A 70 -2.42 -2.09 12.63
N GLY A 71 -2.63 -2.56 13.86
CA GLY A 71 -2.97 -3.95 14.11
C GLY A 71 -4.20 -4.39 13.32
N SER A 72 -4.67 -5.58 13.57
CA SER A 72 -5.82 -6.17 12.90
C SER A 72 -6.98 -5.18 12.77
N ASP A 73 -7.28 -4.80 11.54
CA ASP A 73 -8.48 -4.07 11.18
C ASP A 73 -9.20 -4.87 10.10
N ILE A 74 -10.13 -5.69 10.53
CA ILE A 74 -10.88 -6.62 9.69
C ILE A 74 -11.62 -5.89 8.56
N GLN A 75 -12.11 -4.70 8.85
CA GLN A 75 -13.07 -4.03 7.97
C GLN A 75 -12.49 -2.84 7.23
N ASN A 76 -11.35 -2.30 7.68
CA ASN A 76 -10.88 -1.03 7.18
C ASN A 76 -9.35 -0.93 7.11
N ASN A 77 -8.81 -1.01 5.90
CA ASN A 77 -7.38 -0.80 5.65
C ASN A 77 -6.92 0.66 5.70
N ASN A 78 -7.82 1.61 5.97
CA ASN A 78 -7.46 3.03 6.03
C ASN A 78 -6.45 3.37 7.12
N GLY A 79 -6.24 2.45 8.05
CA GLY A 79 -5.22 2.56 9.09
C GLY A 79 -3.80 2.23 8.63
N VAL A 80 -3.64 1.54 7.49
CA VAL A 80 -2.34 1.26 6.88
C VAL A 80 -2.11 2.27 5.75
N PHE A 81 -1.15 3.18 5.92
CA PHE A 81 -0.83 4.18 4.93
C PHE A 81 0.62 4.65 5.03
N ILE A 82 1.13 5.23 3.97
CA ILE A 82 2.47 5.82 3.92
C ILE A 82 2.34 7.34 4.05
N THR A 83 3.15 7.94 4.92
CA THR A 83 3.17 9.39 5.15
C THR A 83 4.56 9.89 5.52
N ASN A 84 4.87 11.14 5.18
CA ASN A 84 6.05 11.84 5.68
C ASN A 84 5.75 12.66 6.95
N THR A 85 4.48 12.80 7.34
CA THR A 85 4.00 13.57 8.49
C THR A 85 3.17 12.72 9.46
N PRO A 86 3.77 11.72 10.15
CA PRO A 86 3.06 10.88 11.10
C PRO A 86 2.59 11.68 12.30
N SER A 87 1.49 11.29 12.91
CA SER A 87 1.01 11.95 14.13
C SER A 87 1.95 11.67 15.31
N PRO A 88 2.10 12.64 16.25
CA PRO A 88 2.90 12.40 17.46
C PRO A 88 2.45 11.18 18.26
N SER A 89 1.15 10.87 18.24
CA SER A 89 0.60 9.71 18.92
C SER A 89 1.03 8.38 18.25
N ASP A 90 1.10 8.33 16.91
CA ASP A 90 1.55 7.14 16.21
C ASP A 90 3.03 6.85 16.47
N LEU A 91 3.86 7.91 16.50
CA LEU A 91 5.28 7.81 16.87
C LEU A 91 5.45 7.32 18.31
N LYS A 92 4.76 7.95 19.26
CA LYS A 92 4.81 7.57 20.69
C LYS A 92 4.38 6.11 20.91
N GLN A 93 3.37 5.65 20.20
CA GLN A 93 2.84 4.29 20.30
C GLN A 93 3.57 3.28 19.44
N ARG A 94 4.65 3.68 18.75
CA ARG A 94 5.43 2.83 17.83
C ARG A 94 4.56 2.14 16.77
N LYS A 95 3.58 2.85 16.25
CA LYS A 95 2.68 2.37 15.18
C LYS A 95 3.22 2.62 13.79
N THR A 96 4.50 2.99 13.68
CA THR A 96 5.16 3.33 12.42
C THR A 96 6.41 2.48 12.20
N CYS A 97 6.69 2.19 10.94
CA CYS A 97 7.93 1.63 10.46
C CYS A 97 8.61 2.66 9.55
N ASP A 98 9.91 2.92 9.76
CA ASP A 98 10.67 3.80 8.91
C ASP A 98 10.85 3.16 7.53
N ILE A 99 10.57 3.94 6.49
CA ILE A 99 10.83 3.54 5.11
C ILE A 99 12.16 4.15 4.68
N THR A 100 13.04 3.30 4.19
CA THR A 100 14.33 3.67 3.61
C THR A 100 14.46 3.02 2.23
N ILE A 101 15.45 3.43 1.47
CA ILE A 101 15.71 2.79 0.16
C ILE A 101 16.00 1.29 0.31
N LYS A 102 16.59 0.86 1.44
CA LYS A 102 16.95 -0.55 1.67
C LYS A 102 15.75 -1.46 1.88
N ASN A 103 14.69 -0.96 2.53
CA ASN A 103 13.51 -1.77 2.81
C ASN A 103 12.31 -1.44 1.89
N LEU A 104 12.50 -0.60 0.88
CA LEU A 104 11.43 -0.08 0.04
C LEU A 104 10.59 -1.19 -0.62
N TYR A 105 11.24 -2.21 -1.21
CA TYR A 105 10.52 -3.33 -1.82
C TYR A 105 9.68 -4.12 -0.81
N GLY A 106 10.26 -4.51 0.31
CA GLY A 106 9.52 -5.23 1.34
C GLY A 106 8.33 -4.44 1.86
N ILE A 107 8.50 -3.13 2.04
CA ILE A 107 7.42 -2.22 2.45
C ILE A 107 6.35 -2.11 1.35
N ALA A 108 6.75 -2.01 0.08
CA ALA A 108 5.81 -1.96 -1.04
C ALA A 108 4.99 -3.26 -1.16
N VAL A 109 5.64 -4.41 -0.99
CA VAL A 109 4.95 -5.71 -0.93
C VAL A 109 3.97 -5.75 0.25
N TYR A 110 4.40 -5.38 1.47
CA TYR A 110 3.49 -5.32 2.61
C TYR A 110 2.28 -4.42 2.35
N PHE A 111 2.54 -3.23 1.80
CA PHE A 111 1.50 -2.26 1.52
C PHE A 111 0.51 -2.78 0.48
N ALA A 112 0.99 -3.34 -0.64
CA ALA A 112 0.15 -3.91 -1.67
C ALA A 112 -0.69 -5.08 -1.14
N VAL A 113 -0.06 -6.03 -0.41
CA VAL A 113 -0.76 -7.15 0.25
C VAL A 113 -1.93 -6.66 1.11
N ARG A 114 -1.76 -5.55 1.83
CA ARG A 114 -2.78 -5.00 2.72
C ARG A 114 -3.90 -4.25 1.98
N HIS A 115 -3.68 -3.84 0.72
CA HIS A 115 -4.61 -2.97 0.00
C HIS A 115 -5.23 -3.57 -1.27
N VAL A 116 -4.57 -4.53 -1.89
CA VAL A 116 -5.01 -5.15 -3.15
C VAL A 116 -6.25 -6.01 -2.94
N ILE A 117 -6.27 -6.82 -1.88
CA ILE A 117 -7.37 -7.73 -1.61
C ILE A 117 -8.61 -6.95 -1.13
N GLU A 118 -9.70 -7.08 -1.86
CA GLU A 118 -10.99 -6.57 -1.41
C GLU A 118 -11.49 -7.39 -0.22
N ALA A 119 -11.92 -6.71 0.85
CA ALA A 119 -12.43 -7.40 2.02
C ALA A 119 -13.82 -7.98 1.76
N THR A 120 -13.93 -9.28 1.92
CA THR A 120 -15.20 -10.00 1.93
C THR A 120 -15.32 -10.82 3.20
N TRP A 121 -16.50 -11.37 3.48
CA TRP A 121 -16.67 -12.28 4.62
C TRP A 121 -15.98 -13.63 4.42
N LEU A 122 -15.58 -13.95 3.17
CA LEU A 122 -14.92 -15.21 2.80
C LEU A 122 -13.40 -15.12 2.90
N ASN A 123 -12.80 -13.94 2.68
CA ASN A 123 -11.36 -13.72 2.69
C ASN A 123 -10.92 -12.77 3.81
N ASP A 124 -11.32 -13.04 5.01
CA ASP A 124 -11.00 -12.26 6.20
C ASP A 124 -9.53 -11.88 6.30
N ARG A 125 -9.26 -10.58 6.22
CA ARG A 125 -7.91 -10.01 6.24
C ARG A 125 -7.19 -10.11 7.58
N ASP A 126 -7.83 -10.63 8.61
CA ASP A 126 -7.17 -10.93 9.89
C ASP A 126 -6.27 -12.17 9.82
N GLN A 127 -6.37 -12.93 8.76
CA GLN A 127 -5.60 -14.15 8.57
C GLN A 127 -4.32 -13.96 7.75
N TYR A 128 -3.79 -12.74 7.68
CA TYR A 128 -2.49 -12.51 7.05
C TYR A 128 -1.37 -13.21 7.79
N ASN A 129 -0.58 -13.95 7.02
CA ASN A 129 0.49 -14.80 7.52
C ASN A 129 1.87 -14.30 7.10
N PHE A 130 2.89 -14.86 7.72
CA PHE A 130 4.27 -14.75 7.28
C PHE A 130 4.41 -15.48 5.93
N PRO A 131 4.85 -14.83 4.85
CA PRO A 131 4.93 -15.45 3.52
C PRO A 131 6.05 -16.48 3.42
N SER A 132 5.99 -17.34 2.39
CA SER A 132 7.16 -18.10 1.93
C SER A 132 8.24 -17.15 1.43
N ASN A 133 9.45 -17.65 1.19
CA ASN A 133 10.55 -16.83 0.66
C ASN A 133 10.51 -16.66 -0.87
N GLU A 134 9.62 -17.34 -1.57
CA GLU A 134 9.56 -17.36 -3.05
C GLU A 134 9.29 -15.97 -3.67
N TRP A 135 8.57 -15.09 -2.96
CA TRP A 135 8.33 -13.72 -3.42
C TRP A 135 9.63 -12.91 -3.62
N ILE A 136 10.75 -13.33 -2.96
CA ILE A 136 12.05 -12.63 -3.01
C ILE A 136 12.65 -12.71 -4.42
N ASP A 137 12.40 -13.80 -5.13
CA ASP A 137 12.92 -14.03 -6.47
C ASP A 137 11.95 -13.58 -7.58
N ASP A 138 10.71 -13.28 -7.23
CA ASP A 138 9.72 -12.73 -8.17
C ASP A 138 9.86 -11.20 -8.28
N THR A 139 10.76 -10.76 -9.15
CA THR A 139 11.03 -9.34 -9.37
C THR A 139 9.84 -8.61 -9.98
N ASP A 140 9.03 -9.29 -10.81
CA ASP A 140 7.84 -8.70 -11.43
C ASP A 140 6.80 -8.41 -10.36
N PHE A 141 6.53 -9.34 -9.46
CA PHE A 141 5.65 -9.11 -8.32
C PHE A 141 6.12 -7.95 -7.44
N GLN A 142 7.42 -7.87 -7.14
CA GLN A 142 7.98 -6.78 -6.34
C GLN A 142 7.81 -5.42 -7.03
N ASN A 143 8.08 -5.36 -8.32
CA ASN A 143 7.97 -4.14 -9.12
C ASN A 143 6.51 -3.70 -9.25
N ASP A 144 5.59 -4.64 -9.45
CA ASP A 144 4.15 -4.37 -9.50
C ASP A 144 3.62 -3.87 -8.15
N CYS A 145 4.06 -4.45 -7.04
CA CYS A 145 3.76 -3.95 -5.71
C CYS A 145 4.29 -2.53 -5.49
N LEU A 146 5.49 -2.21 -5.99
CA LEU A 146 6.04 -0.86 -5.92
C LEU A 146 5.19 0.12 -6.75
N ALA A 147 4.85 -0.22 -8.00
CA ALA A 147 3.98 0.59 -8.84
C ALA A 147 2.63 0.84 -8.16
N TYR A 148 1.98 -0.20 -7.65
CA TYR A 148 0.73 -0.07 -6.90
C TYR A 148 0.86 0.89 -5.72
N THR A 149 1.95 0.79 -4.96
CA THR A 149 2.19 1.63 -3.78
C THR A 149 2.37 3.09 -4.14
N LEU A 150 3.12 3.38 -5.21
CA LEU A 150 3.41 4.75 -5.66
C LEU A 150 2.16 5.53 -6.09
N PHE A 151 1.15 4.84 -6.60
CA PHE A 151 -0.07 5.48 -7.10
C PHE A 151 -1.31 5.20 -6.25
N SER A 152 -1.16 4.52 -5.12
CA SER A 152 -2.27 4.24 -4.21
C SER A 152 -2.82 5.50 -3.55
N GLY A 153 -4.13 5.53 -3.38
CA GLY A 153 -4.80 6.58 -2.59
C GLY A 153 -4.41 6.62 -1.10
N GLN A 154 -3.73 5.59 -0.59
CA GLN A 154 -3.20 5.53 0.77
C GLN A 154 -1.72 5.95 0.87
N LEU A 155 -1.10 6.36 -0.23
CA LEU A 155 0.13 7.13 -0.21
C LEU A 155 -0.24 8.59 0.13
N ARG A 156 0.01 9.00 1.39
CA ARG A 156 -0.35 10.31 1.95
C ARG A 156 0.89 11.17 2.21
N VAL A 157 1.93 10.97 1.42
CA VAL A 157 3.09 11.86 1.42
C VAL A 157 2.70 13.17 0.77
N ASN A 158 3.15 14.28 1.31
CA ASN A 158 2.83 15.61 0.81
C ASN A 158 4.06 16.53 0.83
N SER A 159 3.98 17.63 0.10
CA SER A 159 5.06 18.61 -0.05
C SER A 159 5.16 19.62 1.11
N SER A 160 4.21 19.61 2.08
CA SER A 160 4.09 20.68 3.08
C SER A 160 5.09 20.60 4.25
N GLY A 161 5.86 19.54 4.38
CA GLY A 161 6.72 19.36 5.55
C GLY A 161 8.21 19.33 5.28
N ASN A 162 8.66 18.54 4.35
CA ASN A 162 10.06 18.27 4.01
C ASN A 162 10.18 17.91 2.54
N GLU A 163 11.39 17.58 2.07
CA GLU A 163 11.59 17.03 0.75
C GLU A 163 10.61 15.89 0.46
N ASN A 164 9.90 15.98 -0.66
CA ASN A 164 9.05 14.90 -1.12
C ASN A 164 9.88 13.91 -1.95
N HIS A 165 10.20 12.77 -1.38
CA HIS A 165 10.99 11.73 -2.04
C HIS A 165 10.16 10.81 -2.95
N TRP A 166 8.83 10.99 -2.99
CA TRP A 166 7.88 10.01 -3.57
C TRP A 166 7.32 10.41 -4.94
N ILE A 167 8.01 11.28 -5.66
CA ILE A 167 7.68 11.59 -7.05
C ILE A 167 8.36 10.53 -7.94
N PRO A 168 7.58 9.74 -8.72
CA PRO A 168 8.15 8.64 -9.51
C PRO A 168 8.64 9.07 -10.90
N PHE A 169 8.57 10.36 -11.21
CA PHE A 169 8.88 10.95 -12.50
C PHE A 169 10.04 11.92 -12.41
N THR A 170 10.62 12.23 -13.55
CA THR A 170 11.52 13.39 -13.74
C THR A 170 10.69 14.60 -14.22
N GLU A 171 11.26 15.80 -14.10
CA GLU A 171 10.65 17.05 -14.55
C GLU A 171 10.28 16.99 -16.04
N ALA A 172 11.20 16.45 -16.85
CA ALA A 172 10.98 16.33 -18.29
C ALA A 172 9.81 15.41 -18.66
N GLU A 173 9.59 14.35 -17.89
CA GLU A 173 8.48 13.40 -18.13
C GLU A 173 7.11 14.02 -17.89
N VAL A 174 7.04 14.99 -16.99
CA VAL A 174 5.74 15.59 -16.56
C VAL A 174 5.63 17.07 -16.92
N GLY A 175 6.63 17.65 -17.58
CA GLY A 175 6.63 19.05 -18.02
C GLY A 175 6.65 20.04 -16.85
N ALA A 176 7.28 19.68 -15.74
CA ALA A 176 7.46 20.60 -14.63
C ALA A 176 8.36 21.77 -15.02
N ARG A 177 7.99 22.99 -14.58
CA ARG A 177 8.75 24.22 -14.91
C ARG A 177 10.00 24.37 -14.07
N ASP A 178 9.93 23.93 -12.82
CA ASP A 178 11.00 24.05 -11.83
C ASP A 178 11.51 22.67 -11.45
N ALA A 179 12.76 22.63 -10.98
CA ALA A 179 13.41 21.39 -10.56
C ALA A 179 12.77 20.85 -9.27
N PHE A 180 12.63 19.54 -9.19
CA PHE A 180 12.22 18.85 -7.97
C PHE A 180 13.35 18.88 -6.93
N LYS A 181 13.00 19.00 -5.66
CA LYS A 181 13.99 18.94 -4.56
C LYS A 181 14.54 17.54 -4.34
N SER A 182 13.87 16.52 -4.85
CA SER A 182 14.26 15.14 -4.63
C SER A 182 13.91 14.24 -5.81
N HIS A 183 14.87 13.40 -6.20
CA HIS A 183 14.73 12.38 -7.23
C HIS A 183 14.85 10.94 -6.66
N VAL A 184 14.69 10.75 -5.35
CA VAL A 184 14.99 9.47 -4.69
C VAL A 184 14.24 8.31 -5.32
N ILE A 185 12.93 8.42 -5.57
CA ILE A 185 12.14 7.34 -6.18
C ILE A 185 12.39 7.23 -7.69
N SER A 186 12.45 8.32 -8.43
CA SER A 186 12.75 8.27 -9.88
C SER A 186 14.15 7.72 -10.16
N ASP A 187 15.15 8.07 -9.35
CA ASP A 187 16.49 7.50 -9.41
C ASP A 187 16.51 6.01 -9.00
N TYR A 188 15.69 5.61 -8.03
CA TYR A 188 15.53 4.21 -7.67
C TYR A 188 14.96 3.39 -8.84
N ILE A 189 13.92 3.89 -9.49
CA ILE A 189 13.29 3.26 -10.65
C ILE A 189 14.28 3.16 -11.81
N SER A 190 15.05 4.22 -12.08
CA SER A 190 16.04 4.24 -13.17
C SER A 190 17.34 3.48 -12.88
N GLY A 191 17.52 2.95 -11.66
CA GLY A 191 18.71 2.19 -11.27
C GLY A 191 19.91 3.03 -10.83
N LYS A 192 19.79 4.34 -10.72
CA LYS A 192 20.91 5.23 -10.37
C LYS A 192 21.36 5.11 -8.91
N ASN A 193 20.40 5.00 -7.98
CA ASN A 193 20.65 5.09 -6.53
C ASN A 193 20.21 3.84 -5.76
N ARG A 194 20.07 2.69 -6.43
CA ARG A 194 19.72 1.48 -5.72
C ARG A 194 20.91 0.98 -4.92
N PRO A 195 20.80 0.87 -3.58
CA PRO A 195 21.88 0.32 -2.78
C PRO A 195 22.14 -1.12 -3.23
N LYS A 196 23.41 -1.55 -3.17
CA LYS A 196 23.70 -2.98 -3.12
C LYS A 196 22.94 -3.52 -1.91
N ILE A 197 21.90 -4.28 -2.15
CA ILE A 197 20.98 -4.67 -1.08
C ILE A 197 21.63 -5.81 -0.33
N GLU A 198 22.26 -5.50 0.77
CA GLU A 198 22.34 -6.42 1.90
C GLU A 198 21.00 -6.35 2.63
N ALA A 199 19.96 -6.88 2.01
CA ALA A 199 18.69 -7.01 2.70
C ALA A 199 18.72 -8.28 3.52
N ALA A 200 18.07 -8.26 4.67
CA ALA A 200 17.84 -9.44 5.51
C ALA A 200 17.13 -10.60 4.77
N PHE A 201 16.71 -10.39 3.54
CA PHE A 201 16.01 -11.33 2.67
C PHE A 201 16.76 -11.71 1.40
N PHE A 202 17.81 -10.97 0.98
CA PHE A 202 18.53 -11.27 -0.24
C PHE A 202 19.91 -11.82 0.11
N THR A 203 20.15 -13.10 -0.19
CA THR A 203 21.41 -13.79 0.09
C THR A 203 22.52 -13.48 -0.92
N GLU A 204 22.18 -12.87 -2.07
CA GLU A 204 23.13 -12.47 -3.09
C GLU A 204 22.91 -11.03 -3.56
N PRO A 205 23.98 -10.29 -3.91
CA PRO A 205 23.84 -8.95 -4.47
C PRO A 205 23.21 -9.02 -5.85
N LYS A 206 21.96 -8.58 -5.98
CA LYS A 206 21.33 -8.39 -7.31
C LYS A 206 21.98 -7.19 -8.00
N ASP A 207 22.18 -7.28 -9.31
CA ASP A 207 22.63 -6.14 -10.14
C ASP A 207 21.54 -5.06 -10.14
N ASN A 208 21.74 -4.06 -9.31
CA ASN A 208 20.78 -2.99 -9.07
C ASN A 208 21.04 -1.74 -9.92
N THR A 209 21.91 -1.82 -10.93
CA THR A 209 22.30 -0.68 -11.77
C THR A 209 21.40 -0.47 -12.99
N LYS A 210 20.54 -1.46 -13.31
CA LYS A 210 19.61 -1.37 -14.44
C LYS A 210 18.28 -0.77 -14.02
N PRO A 211 17.56 -0.08 -14.91
CA PRO A 211 16.19 0.35 -14.66
C PRO A 211 15.29 -0.84 -14.25
N LEU A 212 14.26 -0.56 -13.46
CA LEU A 212 13.25 -1.56 -13.13
C LEU A 212 12.46 -1.93 -14.38
N CYS A 213 12.20 -3.22 -14.55
CA CYS A 213 11.25 -3.70 -15.54
C CYS A 213 9.88 -3.85 -14.88
N PHE A 214 8.86 -3.29 -15.48
CA PHE A 214 7.49 -3.34 -14.99
C PHE A 214 6.63 -4.18 -15.93
N SER A 215 5.58 -4.81 -15.40
CA SER A 215 4.53 -5.45 -16.20
C SER A 215 3.81 -4.43 -17.09
N THR A 216 3.08 -4.92 -18.08
CA THR A 216 2.24 -4.06 -18.93
C THR A 216 1.24 -3.26 -18.09
N GLU A 217 0.61 -3.89 -17.12
CA GLU A 217 -0.37 -3.29 -16.23
C GLU A 217 0.27 -2.22 -15.32
N ALA A 218 1.46 -2.46 -14.82
CA ALA A 218 2.21 -1.45 -14.06
C ALA A 218 2.62 -0.27 -14.94
N LEU A 219 3.04 -0.50 -16.18
CA LEU A 219 3.35 0.57 -17.14
C LEU A 219 2.10 1.41 -17.45
N GLU A 220 0.91 0.81 -17.57
CA GLU A 220 -0.34 1.57 -17.72
C GLU A 220 -0.64 2.46 -16.51
N VAL A 221 -0.34 1.99 -15.30
CA VAL A 221 -0.44 2.82 -14.09
C VAL A 221 0.53 4.01 -14.14
N PHE A 222 1.79 3.78 -14.55
CA PHE A 222 2.76 4.87 -14.73
C PHE A 222 2.32 5.86 -15.81
N ASN A 223 1.78 5.38 -16.94
CA ASN A 223 1.27 6.24 -18.01
C ASN A 223 0.11 7.09 -17.52
N ALA A 224 -0.89 6.49 -16.88
CA ALA A 224 -2.03 7.20 -16.32
C ALA A 224 -1.59 8.24 -15.26
N GLY A 225 -0.65 7.87 -14.40
CA GLY A 225 -0.05 8.78 -13.43
C GLY A 225 0.69 9.94 -14.10
N ARG A 226 1.50 9.68 -15.12
CA ARG A 226 2.25 10.70 -15.86
C ARG A 226 1.33 11.74 -16.49
N GLU A 227 0.23 11.32 -17.09
CA GLU A 227 -0.75 12.25 -17.66
C GLU A 227 -1.42 13.13 -16.59
N LEU A 228 -1.69 12.56 -15.40
CA LEU A 228 -2.22 13.34 -14.29
C LEU A 228 -1.21 14.39 -13.79
N TRP A 229 0.08 14.05 -13.64
CA TRP A 229 1.13 15.01 -13.26
C TRP A 229 1.36 16.06 -14.33
N LYS A 230 1.35 15.71 -15.63
CA LYS A 230 1.39 16.68 -16.73
C LYS A 230 0.27 17.69 -16.64
N TYR A 231 -0.96 17.23 -16.45
CA TYR A 231 -2.10 18.10 -16.31
C TYR A 231 -1.98 19.04 -15.11
N TYR A 232 -1.50 18.53 -13.99
CA TYR A 232 -1.25 19.35 -12.82
C TYR A 232 -0.17 20.42 -13.08
N HIS A 233 0.92 20.08 -13.75
CA HIS A 233 2.01 21.03 -14.04
C HIS A 233 1.68 22.07 -15.13
N LEU A 234 0.53 21.95 -15.82
CA LEU A 234 -0.01 23.02 -16.65
C LEU A 234 -0.64 24.15 -15.83
N GLN A 235 -0.98 23.91 -14.58
CA GLN A 235 -1.58 24.92 -13.70
C GLN A 235 -0.55 25.98 -13.31
N GLU A 236 -0.96 27.27 -13.24
CA GLU A 236 -0.04 28.38 -13.00
C GLU A 236 0.67 28.30 -11.63
N ASP A 237 -0.04 27.85 -10.62
CA ASP A 237 0.39 27.74 -9.22
C ASP A 237 0.80 26.32 -8.83
N SER A 238 1.14 25.47 -9.81
CA SER A 238 1.58 24.12 -9.55
C SER A 238 2.87 24.09 -8.73
N ASN A 239 2.91 23.24 -7.69
CA ASN A 239 4.10 23.01 -6.89
C ASN A 239 4.95 21.90 -7.55
N PRO A 240 6.22 22.13 -7.88
CA PRO A 240 7.08 21.11 -8.49
C PRO A 240 7.22 19.86 -7.62
N ASP A 241 7.25 20.01 -6.31
CA ASP A 241 7.39 18.89 -5.37
C ASP A 241 6.05 18.18 -5.02
N ALA A 242 4.99 18.39 -5.81
CA ALA A 242 3.68 17.79 -5.53
C ALA A 242 3.69 16.26 -5.68
N SER A 243 3.18 15.59 -4.67
CA SER A 243 2.83 14.16 -4.73
C SER A 243 1.43 13.96 -5.30
N LEU A 244 1.02 12.69 -5.48
CA LEU A 244 -0.36 12.35 -5.78
C LEU A 244 -1.34 12.92 -4.74
N TYR A 245 -0.94 12.96 -3.47
CA TYR A 245 -1.77 13.51 -2.40
C TYR A 245 -1.97 15.03 -2.54
N ASP A 246 -0.91 15.76 -2.88
CA ASP A 246 -0.98 17.21 -3.12
C ASP A 246 -1.83 17.54 -4.35
N ILE A 247 -1.64 16.79 -5.45
CA ILE A 247 -2.45 16.94 -6.67
C ILE A 247 -3.93 16.73 -6.36
N LYS A 248 -4.27 15.71 -5.58
CA LYS A 248 -5.66 15.49 -5.14
C LYS A 248 -6.18 16.65 -4.30
N MET A 249 -5.37 17.15 -3.36
CA MET A 249 -5.76 18.30 -2.53
C MET A 249 -5.99 19.55 -3.38
N TYR A 250 -5.17 19.77 -4.40
CA TYR A 250 -5.29 20.90 -5.31
C TYR A 250 -6.63 20.92 -6.04
N PHE A 251 -6.98 19.83 -6.71
CA PHE A 251 -8.19 19.76 -7.54
C PHE A 251 -9.48 19.51 -6.74
N GLN A 252 -9.42 18.77 -5.64
CA GLN A 252 -10.61 18.46 -4.82
C GLN A 252 -10.89 19.54 -3.77
N GLY A 253 -9.85 20.30 -3.40
CA GLY A 253 -9.96 21.24 -2.29
C GLY A 253 -10.14 20.52 -0.94
N THR A 254 -10.25 21.30 0.11
CA THR A 254 -10.40 20.82 1.48
C THR A 254 -11.54 21.52 2.20
N LYS A 255 -12.10 20.85 3.20
CA LYS A 255 -13.08 21.44 4.13
C LYS A 255 -12.64 21.21 5.57
N THR A 256 -12.88 22.20 6.41
CA THR A 256 -12.66 22.09 7.84
C THR A 256 -13.92 21.56 8.51
N LEU A 257 -13.79 20.43 9.21
CA LEU A 257 -14.87 19.87 10.01
C LEU A 257 -15.10 20.69 11.28
N LYS A 258 -16.25 20.51 11.94
CA LYS A 258 -16.57 21.13 13.24
C LYS A 258 -15.55 20.81 14.33
N SER A 259 -14.81 19.71 14.19
CA SER A 259 -13.72 19.30 15.08
C SER A 259 -12.40 20.04 14.83
N GLY A 260 -12.32 20.95 13.86
CA GLY A 260 -11.11 21.62 13.41
C GLY A 260 -10.22 20.76 12.49
N LYS A 261 -10.60 19.51 12.18
CA LYS A 261 -9.85 18.66 11.25
C LYS A 261 -10.11 19.09 9.82
N ILE A 262 -9.03 19.15 9.04
CA ILE A 262 -9.10 19.40 7.60
C ILE A 262 -9.30 18.06 6.90
N HIS A 263 -10.31 18.00 6.04
CA HIS A 263 -10.61 16.86 5.19
C HIS A 263 -10.59 17.27 3.72
N MET A 264 -10.00 16.43 2.88
CA MET A 264 -10.11 16.56 1.43
C MET A 264 -11.57 16.31 1.01
N ASN A 265 -12.08 17.10 0.06
CA ASN A 265 -13.38 16.83 -0.51
C ASN A 265 -13.35 15.52 -1.32
N PRO A 266 -14.46 14.78 -1.41
CA PRO A 266 -14.49 13.51 -2.14
C PRO A 266 -14.36 13.69 -3.66
N ASP A 267 -14.86 14.80 -4.18
CA ASP A 267 -15.03 15.07 -5.60
C ASP A 267 -14.36 16.40 -5.98
N SER A 268 -14.18 16.61 -7.28
CA SER A 268 -13.67 17.82 -7.90
C SER A 268 -14.64 18.26 -9.00
N ASP A 269 -14.78 19.57 -9.17
CA ASP A 269 -15.55 20.17 -10.30
C ASP A 269 -14.73 20.17 -11.61
N ASP A 270 -13.44 19.83 -11.56
CA ASP A 270 -12.60 19.73 -12.74
C ASP A 270 -12.83 18.38 -13.45
N GLU A 271 -13.48 18.44 -14.61
CA GLU A 271 -13.84 17.26 -15.40
C GLU A 271 -12.63 16.51 -15.93
N GLN A 272 -11.57 17.23 -16.34
CA GLN A 272 -10.37 16.61 -16.89
C GLN A 272 -9.58 15.89 -15.80
N TYR A 273 -9.39 16.52 -14.65
CA TYR A 273 -8.80 15.87 -13.48
C TYR A 273 -9.61 14.62 -13.09
N THR A 274 -10.94 14.73 -13.07
CA THR A 274 -11.81 13.60 -12.70
C THR A 274 -11.65 12.43 -13.66
N ALA A 275 -11.56 12.70 -14.98
CA ALA A 275 -11.30 11.68 -15.99
C ALA A 275 -9.91 11.03 -15.83
N LEU A 276 -8.87 11.83 -15.61
CA LEU A 276 -7.50 11.33 -15.38
C LEU A 276 -7.40 10.47 -14.10
N MET A 277 -8.02 10.93 -13.01
CA MET A 277 -8.07 10.16 -11.77
C MET A 277 -8.88 8.87 -11.89
N LYS A 278 -9.93 8.87 -12.73
CA LYS A 278 -10.66 7.64 -13.03
C LYS A 278 -9.77 6.66 -13.78
N ASN A 279 -9.09 7.12 -14.83
CA ASN A 279 -8.16 6.29 -15.59
C ASN A 279 -7.07 5.67 -14.70
N LEU A 280 -6.43 6.47 -13.84
CA LEU A 280 -5.44 5.98 -12.90
C LEU A 280 -6.01 4.92 -11.94
N ARG A 281 -7.22 5.10 -11.42
CA ARG A 281 -7.87 4.12 -10.54
C ARG A 281 -8.22 2.83 -11.28
N ASP A 282 -8.66 2.94 -12.53
CA ASP A 282 -8.99 1.77 -13.34
C ASP A 282 -7.72 0.96 -13.66
N SER A 283 -6.60 1.62 -14.06
CA SER A 283 -5.30 0.97 -14.25
C SER A 283 -4.79 0.29 -12.97
N LEU A 284 -4.95 0.95 -11.79
CA LEU A 284 -4.59 0.33 -10.51
C LEU A 284 -5.42 -0.91 -10.18
N ARG A 285 -6.69 -0.97 -10.60
CA ARG A 285 -7.53 -2.17 -10.41
C ARG A 285 -7.06 -3.33 -11.29
N GLU A 286 -6.65 -3.04 -12.53
CA GLU A 286 -6.10 -4.08 -13.41
C GLU A 286 -4.76 -4.61 -12.85
N LEU A 287 -3.87 -3.73 -12.40
CA LEU A 287 -2.64 -4.13 -11.74
C LEU A 287 -2.91 -4.95 -10.47
N ALA A 288 -3.92 -4.59 -9.69
CA ALA A 288 -4.31 -5.34 -8.49
C ALA A 288 -4.69 -6.79 -8.81
N LYS A 289 -5.36 -7.04 -9.95
CA LYS A 289 -5.70 -8.40 -10.41
C LYS A 289 -4.47 -9.26 -10.73
N CYS A 290 -3.35 -8.64 -11.13
CA CYS A 290 -2.09 -9.34 -11.35
C CYS A 290 -1.38 -9.66 -10.03
N ILE A 291 -1.47 -8.75 -9.05
CA ILE A 291 -0.83 -8.92 -7.73
C ILE A 291 -1.61 -9.93 -6.86
N GLU A 292 -2.94 -9.91 -6.88
CA GLU A 292 -3.79 -10.70 -5.99
C GLU A 292 -3.45 -12.21 -5.98
N PRO A 293 -3.32 -12.92 -7.11
CA PRO A 293 -2.99 -14.34 -7.12
C PRO A 293 -1.66 -14.67 -6.43
N LYS A 294 -0.68 -13.75 -6.54
CA LYS A 294 0.64 -13.89 -5.94
C LYS A 294 0.59 -13.77 -4.41
N ILE A 295 -0.34 -12.99 -3.87
CA ILE A 295 -0.56 -12.87 -2.42
C ILE A 295 -0.94 -14.23 -1.83
N TYR A 296 -1.82 -14.98 -2.48
CA TYR A 296 -2.17 -16.34 -2.09
C TYR A 296 -1.05 -17.33 -2.37
N GLN A 297 -0.43 -17.25 -3.54
CA GLN A 297 0.67 -18.14 -3.94
C GLN A 297 1.82 -18.11 -2.93
N TYR A 298 2.19 -16.92 -2.45
CA TYR A 298 3.28 -16.76 -1.47
C TYR A 298 2.83 -16.92 -0.01
N GLY A 299 1.55 -17.20 0.22
CA GLY A 299 1.02 -17.48 1.54
C GLY A 299 0.84 -16.27 2.45
N PHE A 300 0.80 -15.05 1.90
CA PHE A 300 0.46 -13.86 2.66
C PHE A 300 -0.98 -13.92 3.19
N LEU A 301 -1.87 -14.52 2.43
CA LEU A 301 -3.25 -14.81 2.78
C LEU A 301 -3.58 -16.25 2.38
N LYS A 302 -4.43 -16.93 3.18
CA LYS A 302 -4.88 -18.30 2.94
C LYS A 302 -6.35 -18.34 2.56
#